data_90166a648c326eff0772819f779997d6
#
_entry.id   90166a648c326eff0772819f779997d6
#
_cell.length_a   1.000
_cell.length_b   1.000
_cell.length_c   1.000
_cell.angle_alpha   90.00
_cell.angle_beta   90.00
_cell.angle_gamma   90.00
#
_symmetry.space_group_name_H-M   'P 1'
#
loop_
_entity.id
_entity.type
_entity.pdbx_description
1 polymer ?
#
loop_
_entity_poly.entity_id
_entity_poly.type
_entity_poly.pdbx_seq_one_letter_code
_entity_poly.pdbx_strand_id
1 'polypeptide(L)'
;MISIALVWKYIIICLAAVLLVCCSKDNYGEDPHWTTQEELLLMKANKFVYDYTTEAYLWNKDIPSGITYTSAANPVDLFEMMRNKELDMWSYVTDNSQEAMDSFQGVSTTFGYSLAFGRFINAPDTFFAVVQYVYKDSPAQKAGLQRGDFILTLNGEKLTESNFLNLYLGPTINVGLGFVNSAGALELLGRTVEMTAVKMYEDPVVDYSVISTDGKKIGYLFYAGFYSDSHSKLADVFSYFQGEQITDLILDLRYNSGGDAKTPPYLASFFAPHNVVKNKSVFLTETWNDLYMSYFKSIGEDVNSYFHPDIPVNLNLKRVYVLTTGSTASASEALISGITPYMDVVKIGKTSYGKYCGAALITPTDNNGQADREIGNWLLSLVIYKFVNTQGFTEFKDGIAPDHEVEDNGLLDGIPLGAPEDPMIAKALELITGNVTKAPAMSAPAGLEVIPNMVERPMRGGMIKLLE
;
A
#
# COMPACT_ATOMS: atom_id res chain seq x y z
N MET A 1 24.32 -6.45 22.11
CA MET A 1 22.96 -6.34 21.56
C MET A 1 22.11 -5.65 22.61
N ILE A 2 22.00 -4.34 22.52
CA ILE A 2 21.09 -3.54 23.34
C ILE A 2 19.78 -3.56 22.58
N SER A 3 18.74 -4.07 23.22
CA SER A 3 17.40 -4.23 22.62
C SER A 3 16.90 -2.88 22.10
N ILE A 4 16.33 -2.86 20.89
CA ILE A 4 15.64 -1.71 20.28
C ILE A 4 14.63 -1.08 21.25
N ALA A 5 13.96 -1.89 22.08
CA ALA A 5 13.09 -1.44 23.16
C ALA A 5 13.77 -0.53 24.20
N LEU A 6 15.10 -0.57 24.32
CA LEU A 6 15.83 0.29 25.25
C LEU A 6 16.13 1.65 24.63
N VAL A 7 16.32 1.71 23.33
CA VAL A 7 16.57 2.96 22.57
C VAL A 7 15.28 3.80 22.52
N TRP A 8 14.14 3.16 22.31
CA TRP A 8 12.83 3.84 22.36
C TRP A 8 12.45 4.35 23.75
N LYS A 9 12.85 3.64 24.80
CA LYS A 9 12.71 4.15 26.18
C LYS A 9 13.50 5.46 26.40
N TYR A 10 14.62 5.64 25.70
CA TYR A 10 15.39 6.87 25.74
C TYR A 10 14.85 7.96 24.79
N ILE A 11 14.20 7.61 23.69
CA ILE A 11 13.46 8.58 22.85
C ILE A 11 12.28 9.15 23.65
N ILE A 12 11.51 8.34 24.34
CA ILE A 12 10.44 8.79 25.25
C ILE A 12 11.03 9.57 26.43
N ILE A 13 12.19 9.19 26.97
CA ILE A 13 12.85 9.89 28.08
C ILE A 13 13.54 11.19 27.61
N CYS A 14 14.04 11.28 26.38
CA CYS A 14 14.60 12.51 25.85
C CYS A 14 13.53 13.46 25.31
N LEU A 15 12.41 12.98 24.76
CA LEU A 15 11.19 13.77 24.60
C LEU A 15 10.70 14.30 25.96
N ALA A 16 10.71 13.47 27.02
CA ALA A 16 10.44 13.91 28.38
C ALA A 16 11.51 14.89 28.94
N ALA A 17 12.79 14.79 28.52
CA ALA A 17 13.85 15.67 28.99
C ALA A 17 13.89 17.03 28.26
N VAL A 18 13.51 17.06 26.96
CA VAL A 18 13.26 18.34 26.25
C VAL A 18 11.94 18.95 26.73
N LEU A 19 10.94 18.16 27.05
CA LEU A 19 9.70 18.60 27.71
C LEU A 19 9.92 19.01 29.16
N LEU A 20 10.95 18.50 29.88
CA LEU A 20 11.26 18.93 31.26
C LEU A 20 11.91 20.33 31.35
N VAL A 21 12.39 20.87 30.25
CA VAL A 21 12.80 22.31 30.21
C VAL A 21 11.60 23.20 29.83
N CYS A 22 10.53 22.63 29.24
CA CYS A 22 9.26 23.30 28.96
C CYS A 22 8.09 22.87 29.87
N CYS A 23 8.30 22.02 30.89
CA CYS A 23 7.28 21.77 31.91
C CYS A 23 7.20 22.92 32.93
N SER A 24 6.86 24.12 32.46
CA SER A 24 5.86 24.89 33.21
C SER A 24 4.60 24.01 33.20
N LYS A 25 3.97 23.77 34.37
CA LYS A 25 2.59 23.27 34.43
C LYS A 25 1.82 23.99 33.33
N ASP A 26 1.56 23.27 32.22
CA ASP A 26 0.53 23.68 31.29
C ASP A 26 -0.78 23.61 32.08
N ASN A 27 -1.04 24.64 32.87
CA ASN A 27 -2.38 25.09 33.04
C ASN A 27 -2.83 25.29 31.58
N TYR A 28 -3.69 24.48 31.09
CA TYR A 28 -4.58 24.82 29.97
C TYR A 28 -5.29 26.07 30.45
N GLY A 29 -4.57 27.22 30.40
CA GLY A 29 -5.06 28.51 30.83
C GLY A 29 -6.28 28.74 29.97
N GLU A 30 -7.33 29.21 30.60
CA GLU A 30 -8.57 29.65 30.01
C GLU A 30 -8.31 30.42 28.73
N ASP A 31 -8.13 29.68 27.59
CA ASP A 31 -8.20 30.27 26.28
C ASP A 31 -9.69 30.57 26.09
N PRO A 32 -10.09 31.85 25.97
CA PRO A 32 -11.50 32.24 25.99
C PRO A 32 -12.34 31.66 24.85
N HIS A 33 -11.75 30.87 23.96
CA HIS A 33 -12.41 30.24 22.85
C HIS A 33 -12.92 28.81 23.11
N TRP A 34 -12.45 28.10 24.16
CA TRP A 34 -12.77 26.73 24.46
C TRP A 34 -13.63 26.62 25.72
N THR A 35 -14.93 26.39 25.55
CA THR A 35 -15.91 26.48 26.64
C THR A 35 -16.53 25.14 27.02
N THR A 36 -16.43 24.11 26.16
CA THR A 36 -17.02 22.78 26.39
C THR A 36 -15.95 21.71 26.60
N GLN A 37 -16.32 20.58 27.23
CA GLN A 37 -15.44 19.41 27.36
C GLN A 37 -15.01 18.86 25.98
N GLU A 38 -15.90 18.89 25.00
CA GLU A 38 -15.62 18.44 23.64
C GLU A 38 -14.57 19.31 22.96
N GLU A 39 -14.69 20.62 23.08
CA GLU A 39 -13.70 21.58 22.56
C GLU A 39 -12.32 21.37 23.20
N LEU A 40 -12.25 21.12 24.51
CA LEU A 40 -11.00 20.82 25.21
C LEU A 40 -10.34 19.53 24.70
N LEU A 41 -11.14 18.50 24.40
CA LEU A 41 -10.62 17.25 23.83
C LEU A 41 -10.11 17.46 22.39
N LEU A 42 -10.82 18.24 21.57
CA LEU A 42 -10.34 18.62 20.23
C LEU A 42 -9.05 19.44 20.29
N MET A 43 -8.95 20.39 21.23
CA MET A 43 -7.73 21.15 21.44
C MET A 43 -6.54 20.24 21.83
N LYS A 44 -6.77 19.26 22.71
CA LYS A 44 -5.77 18.25 23.09
C LYS A 44 -5.34 17.42 21.86
N ALA A 45 -6.28 17.00 21.04
CA ALA A 45 -6.00 16.29 19.80
C ALA A 45 -5.30 17.17 18.74
N ASN A 46 -5.66 18.45 18.65
CA ASN A 46 -4.95 19.44 17.84
C ASN A 46 -3.48 19.56 18.28
N LYS A 47 -3.25 19.63 19.59
CA LYS A 47 -1.88 19.73 20.13
C LYS A 47 -1.05 18.51 19.77
N PHE A 48 -1.63 17.30 19.89
CA PHE A 48 -0.99 16.07 19.45
C PHE A 48 -0.58 16.13 17.96
N VAL A 49 -1.51 16.48 17.06
CA VAL A 49 -1.22 16.59 15.63
C VAL A 49 -0.17 17.67 15.35
N TYR A 50 -0.29 18.83 15.98
CA TYR A 50 0.64 19.93 15.82
C TYR A 50 2.08 19.55 16.21
N ASP A 51 2.25 18.97 17.40
CA ASP A 51 3.56 18.62 17.96
C ASP A 51 4.27 17.60 17.03
N TYR A 52 3.62 16.50 16.68
CA TYR A 52 4.23 15.50 15.79
C TYR A 52 4.47 16.03 14.38
N THR A 53 3.58 16.86 13.84
CA THR A 53 3.77 17.43 12.49
C THR A 53 4.93 18.41 12.47
N THR A 54 5.07 19.27 13.45
CA THR A 54 6.19 20.22 13.50
C THR A 54 7.53 19.55 13.72
N GLU A 55 7.55 18.42 14.42
CA GLU A 55 8.76 17.70 14.77
C GLU A 55 9.17 16.65 13.74
N ALA A 56 8.26 15.72 13.38
CA ALA A 56 8.59 14.51 12.63
C ALA A 56 8.29 14.59 11.14
N TYR A 57 7.45 15.51 10.70
CA TYR A 57 7.05 15.61 9.30
C TYR A 57 8.24 15.80 8.37
N LEU A 58 8.30 15.03 7.28
CA LEU A 58 9.41 15.10 6.32
C LEU A 58 9.62 16.52 5.78
N TRP A 59 8.54 17.24 5.54
CA TRP A 59 8.54 18.62 5.05
C TRP A 59 8.17 19.64 6.14
N ASN A 60 8.63 19.43 7.36
CA ASN A 60 8.33 20.31 8.49
C ASN A 60 8.75 21.77 8.28
N LYS A 61 9.75 22.03 7.45
CA LYS A 61 10.20 23.39 7.09
C LYS A 61 9.24 24.14 6.19
N ASP A 62 8.33 23.43 5.53
CA ASP A 62 7.35 24.00 4.60
C ASP A 62 6.05 24.39 5.32
N ILE A 63 5.94 24.10 6.61
CA ILE A 63 4.78 24.49 7.43
C ILE A 63 4.68 26.00 7.46
N PRO A 64 3.53 26.59 7.08
CA PRO A 64 3.36 28.04 7.08
C PRO A 64 3.58 28.64 8.48
N SER A 65 4.27 29.78 8.54
CA SER A 65 4.54 30.47 9.81
C SER A 65 3.25 31.02 10.43
N GLY A 66 3.19 31.01 11.77
CA GLY A 66 2.07 31.54 12.54
C GLY A 66 0.94 30.55 12.80
N ILE A 67 1.02 29.31 12.30
CA ILE A 67 0.11 28.24 12.67
C ILE A 67 0.45 27.77 14.09
N THR A 68 -0.58 27.60 14.92
CA THR A 68 -0.51 27.02 16.26
C THR A 68 -1.55 25.91 16.38
N TYR A 69 -1.51 25.13 17.45
CA TYR A 69 -2.52 24.07 17.68
C TYR A 69 -3.95 24.62 17.87
N THR A 70 -4.12 25.93 18.09
CA THR A 70 -5.42 26.61 18.19
C THR A 70 -5.87 27.25 16.87
N SER A 71 -5.14 27.08 15.78
CA SER A 71 -5.46 27.71 14.48
C SER A 71 -6.64 27.08 13.74
N ALA A 72 -7.08 25.89 14.17
CA ALA A 72 -8.25 25.21 13.59
C ALA A 72 -9.13 24.60 14.70
N ALA A 73 -10.40 24.38 14.39
CA ALA A 73 -11.37 23.83 15.33
C ALA A 73 -11.19 22.32 15.58
N ASN A 74 -10.55 21.60 14.68
CA ASN A 74 -10.35 20.16 14.78
C ASN A 74 -9.00 19.72 14.18
N PRO A 75 -8.51 18.50 14.50
CA PRO A 75 -7.20 18.01 14.08
C PRO A 75 -7.05 17.84 12.55
N VAL A 76 -8.13 17.50 11.85
CA VAL A 76 -8.09 17.28 10.38
C VAL A 76 -7.82 18.61 9.67
N ASP A 77 -8.61 19.65 10.00
CA ASP A 77 -8.44 20.98 9.42
C ASP A 77 -7.07 21.58 9.78
N LEU A 78 -6.61 21.37 11.02
CA LEU A 78 -5.29 21.82 11.45
C LEU A 78 -4.18 21.17 10.60
N PHE A 79 -4.24 19.86 10.41
CA PHE A 79 -3.25 19.16 9.62
C PHE A 79 -3.26 19.64 8.17
N GLU A 80 -4.45 19.85 7.57
CA GLU A 80 -4.58 20.36 6.21
C GLU A 80 -4.01 21.78 6.03
N MET A 81 -3.95 22.60 7.10
CA MET A 81 -3.25 23.88 7.09
C MET A 81 -1.72 23.72 7.14
N MET A 82 -1.22 22.65 7.76
CA MET A 82 0.21 22.40 7.95
C MET A 82 0.84 21.60 6.80
N ARG A 83 0.06 20.77 6.14
CA ARG A 83 0.50 19.81 5.12
C ARG A 83 1.03 20.52 3.86
N ASN A 84 2.17 20.07 3.33
CA ASN A 84 2.66 20.44 2.01
C ASN A 84 1.81 19.74 0.93
N LYS A 85 0.84 20.46 0.35
CA LYS A 85 -0.14 19.90 -0.60
C LYS A 85 0.44 19.55 -1.98
N GLU A 86 1.64 20.03 -2.30
CA GLU A 86 2.31 19.72 -3.56
C GLU A 86 3.11 18.42 -3.50
N LEU A 87 3.68 18.12 -2.33
CA LEU A 87 4.57 16.97 -2.14
C LEU A 87 3.95 15.83 -1.36
N ASP A 88 2.96 16.12 -0.51
CA ASP A 88 2.31 15.14 0.35
C ASP A 88 0.84 14.93 0.00
N MET A 89 0.56 13.80 -0.63
CA MET A 89 -0.79 13.33 -0.93
C MET A 89 -1.21 12.15 -0.02
N TRP A 90 -0.40 11.79 0.98
CA TRP A 90 -0.52 10.51 1.68
C TRP A 90 -0.74 10.62 3.18
N SER A 91 -0.28 11.72 3.81
CA SER A 91 -0.53 11.93 5.23
C SER A 91 -1.97 12.33 5.48
N TYR A 92 -2.53 11.82 6.58
CA TYR A 92 -3.90 12.11 6.98
C TYR A 92 -4.07 12.00 8.49
N VAL A 93 -5.16 12.58 8.99
CA VAL A 93 -5.62 12.46 10.37
C VAL A 93 -7.01 11.80 10.38
N THR A 94 -7.25 10.90 11.32
CA THR A 94 -8.56 10.28 11.52
C THR A 94 -8.90 10.15 13.00
N ASP A 95 -10.18 10.18 13.33
CA ASP A 95 -10.71 9.90 14.66
C ASP A 95 -11.12 8.42 14.85
N ASN A 96 -10.76 7.57 13.90
CA ASN A 96 -10.98 6.13 13.94
C ASN A 96 -9.64 5.37 13.87
N SER A 97 -8.87 5.49 14.96
CA SER A 97 -7.55 4.85 15.06
C SER A 97 -7.60 3.33 14.91
N GLN A 98 -8.66 2.68 15.42
CA GLN A 98 -8.81 1.24 15.35
C GLN A 98 -8.98 0.75 13.90
N GLU A 99 -9.80 1.42 13.09
CA GLU A 99 -9.99 1.06 11.69
C GLU A 99 -8.70 1.25 10.88
N ALA A 100 -7.97 2.35 11.15
CA ALA A 100 -6.70 2.61 10.50
C ALA A 100 -5.66 1.53 10.83
N MET A 101 -5.57 1.12 12.10
CA MET A 101 -4.67 0.05 12.55
C MET A 101 -5.08 -1.33 12.00
N ASP A 102 -6.37 -1.66 12.05
CA ASP A 102 -6.91 -2.89 11.45
C ASP A 102 -6.56 -2.95 9.95
N SER A 103 -6.81 -1.86 9.22
CA SER A 103 -6.53 -1.76 7.78
C SER A 103 -5.04 -1.94 7.47
N PHE A 104 -4.16 -1.36 8.29
CA PHE A 104 -2.71 -1.55 8.17
C PHE A 104 -2.29 -3.01 8.35
N GLN A 105 -2.98 -3.77 9.20
CA GLN A 105 -2.77 -5.20 9.42
C GLN A 105 -3.47 -6.08 8.37
N GLY A 106 -4.12 -5.49 7.37
CA GLY A 106 -4.87 -6.23 6.35
C GLY A 106 -6.23 -6.73 6.83
N VAL A 107 -6.74 -6.22 7.96
CA VAL A 107 -8.07 -6.55 8.49
C VAL A 107 -9.04 -5.43 8.14
N SER A 108 -10.17 -5.76 7.54
CA SER A 108 -11.18 -4.76 7.19
C SER A 108 -12.59 -5.37 7.20
N THR A 109 -13.60 -4.52 7.40
CA THR A 109 -14.98 -4.88 7.08
C THR A 109 -15.20 -4.65 5.60
N THR A 110 -15.40 -5.71 4.83
CA THR A 110 -15.29 -5.68 3.37
C THR A 110 -16.21 -6.72 2.71
N PHE A 111 -16.48 -6.52 1.42
CA PHE A 111 -17.06 -7.54 0.55
C PHE A 111 -15.98 -8.49 0.02
N GLY A 112 -14.71 -8.14 0.14
CA GLY A 112 -13.56 -9.00 -0.18
C GLY A 112 -13.26 -9.09 -1.67
N TYR A 113 -13.34 -7.98 -2.39
CA TYR A 113 -12.88 -7.82 -3.76
C TYR A 113 -11.99 -6.58 -3.93
N SER A 114 -11.24 -6.58 -5.02
CA SER A 114 -10.58 -5.39 -5.56
C SER A 114 -11.23 -5.03 -6.89
N LEU A 115 -11.46 -3.73 -7.12
CA LEU A 115 -12.15 -3.22 -8.31
C LEU A 115 -11.26 -2.23 -9.07
N ALA A 116 -11.24 -2.34 -10.38
CA ALA A 116 -10.87 -1.24 -11.26
C ALA A 116 -12.15 -0.49 -11.68
N PHE A 117 -12.04 0.81 -11.90
CA PHE A 117 -13.15 1.63 -12.35
C PHE A 117 -12.90 2.16 -13.75
N GLY A 118 -13.97 2.36 -14.49
CA GLY A 118 -13.92 2.95 -15.80
C GLY A 118 -15.18 3.72 -16.12
N ARG A 119 -15.16 4.39 -17.26
CA ARG A 119 -16.31 5.12 -17.81
C ARG A 119 -16.53 4.80 -19.26
N PHE A 120 -17.71 5.10 -19.75
CA PHE A 120 -18.01 4.99 -21.17
C PHE A 120 -17.56 6.26 -21.88
N ILE A 121 -16.74 6.13 -22.92
CA ILE A 121 -16.22 7.29 -23.69
C ILE A 121 -17.37 8.14 -24.26
N ASN A 122 -18.44 7.48 -24.72
CA ASN A 122 -19.62 8.14 -25.30
C ASN A 122 -20.69 8.55 -24.25
N ALA A 123 -20.49 8.22 -22.97
CA ALA A 123 -21.35 8.58 -21.86
C ALA A 123 -20.50 8.77 -20.60
N PRO A 124 -19.69 9.84 -20.50
CA PRO A 124 -18.65 10.00 -19.50
C PRO A 124 -19.18 10.07 -18.08
N ASP A 125 -20.45 10.39 -17.87
CA ASP A 125 -21.10 10.38 -16.55
C ASP A 125 -21.57 8.99 -16.12
N THR A 126 -21.41 7.97 -16.97
CA THR A 126 -21.76 6.56 -16.67
C THR A 126 -20.51 5.77 -16.43
N PHE A 127 -20.41 5.22 -15.23
CA PHE A 127 -19.27 4.43 -14.77
C PHE A 127 -19.58 2.93 -14.81
N PHE A 128 -18.52 2.16 -14.79
CA PHE A 128 -18.55 0.73 -14.52
C PHE A 128 -17.40 0.36 -13.58
N ALA A 129 -17.53 -0.76 -12.91
CA ALA A 129 -16.41 -1.38 -12.20
C ALA A 129 -16.11 -2.74 -12.80
N VAL A 130 -14.84 -3.16 -12.71
CA VAL A 130 -14.38 -4.52 -13.10
C VAL A 130 -13.70 -5.15 -11.92
N VAL A 131 -14.05 -6.38 -11.60
CA VAL A 131 -13.42 -7.15 -10.53
C VAL A 131 -12.01 -7.51 -10.94
N GLN A 132 -11.01 -6.98 -10.21
CA GLN A 132 -9.59 -7.31 -10.42
C GLN A 132 -9.26 -8.69 -9.86
N TYR A 133 -9.70 -8.95 -8.64
CA TYR A 133 -9.61 -10.25 -7.94
C TYR A 133 -10.59 -10.27 -6.77
N VAL A 134 -10.82 -11.47 -6.23
CA VAL A 134 -11.59 -11.69 -5.01
C VAL A 134 -10.73 -12.44 -3.99
N TYR A 135 -10.89 -12.10 -2.73
CA TYR A 135 -10.24 -12.83 -1.64
C TYR A 135 -10.95 -14.16 -1.37
N LYS A 136 -10.15 -15.17 -1.01
CA LYS A 136 -10.68 -16.48 -0.62
C LYS A 136 -11.65 -16.36 0.58
N ASP A 137 -12.72 -17.14 0.54
CA ASP A 137 -13.75 -17.21 1.57
C ASP A 137 -14.52 -15.90 1.84
N SER A 138 -14.32 -14.88 0.98
CA SER A 138 -14.99 -13.59 1.06
C SER A 138 -16.47 -13.67 0.66
N PRO A 139 -17.30 -12.66 1.02
CA PRO A 139 -18.66 -12.50 0.50
C PRO A 139 -18.70 -12.47 -1.04
N ALA A 140 -17.76 -11.76 -1.68
CA ALA A 140 -17.68 -11.67 -3.15
C ALA A 140 -17.43 -13.03 -3.80
N GLN A 141 -16.49 -13.83 -3.27
CA GLN A 141 -16.24 -15.18 -3.77
C GLN A 141 -17.46 -16.09 -3.57
N LYS A 142 -18.08 -16.07 -2.39
CA LYS A 142 -19.29 -16.85 -2.09
C LYS A 142 -20.47 -16.49 -2.98
N ALA A 143 -20.56 -15.22 -3.39
CA ALA A 143 -21.55 -14.72 -4.33
C ALA A 143 -21.24 -15.08 -5.80
N GLY A 144 -20.07 -15.69 -6.04
CA GLY A 144 -19.62 -16.15 -7.36
C GLY A 144 -19.09 -15.05 -8.26
N LEU A 145 -18.57 -13.96 -7.67
CA LEU A 145 -17.80 -12.97 -8.41
C LEU A 145 -16.39 -13.48 -8.70
N GLN A 146 -15.87 -13.11 -9.85
CA GLN A 146 -14.53 -13.49 -10.32
C GLN A 146 -13.88 -12.35 -11.12
N ARG A 147 -12.57 -12.47 -11.36
CA ARG A 147 -11.83 -11.53 -12.19
C ARG A 147 -12.50 -11.33 -13.55
N GLY A 148 -12.65 -10.08 -13.95
CA GLY A 148 -13.25 -9.67 -15.21
C GLY A 148 -14.77 -9.47 -15.15
N ASP A 149 -15.43 -9.80 -14.05
CA ASP A 149 -16.85 -9.47 -13.89
C ASP A 149 -17.07 -7.96 -13.90
N PHE A 150 -17.95 -7.49 -14.78
CA PHE A 150 -18.35 -6.08 -14.82
C PHE A 150 -19.50 -5.83 -13.87
N ILE A 151 -19.41 -4.74 -13.11
CA ILE A 151 -20.47 -4.21 -12.25
C ILE A 151 -20.97 -2.91 -12.87
N LEU A 152 -22.27 -2.85 -13.18
CA LEU A 152 -22.90 -1.71 -13.85
C LEU A 152 -23.91 -0.96 -12.99
N THR A 153 -24.45 -1.64 -11.99
CA THR A 153 -25.43 -1.02 -11.08
C THR A 153 -25.11 -1.35 -9.62
N LEU A 154 -25.49 -0.44 -8.75
CA LEU A 154 -25.46 -0.59 -7.30
C LEU A 154 -26.85 -0.29 -6.75
N ASN A 155 -27.47 -1.26 -6.02
CA ASN A 155 -28.80 -1.17 -5.44
C ASN A 155 -29.89 -0.78 -6.47
N GLY A 156 -29.72 -1.24 -7.72
CA GLY A 156 -30.63 -0.98 -8.84
C GLY A 156 -30.35 0.31 -9.61
N GLU A 157 -29.45 1.16 -9.16
CA GLU A 157 -29.07 2.41 -9.82
C GLU A 157 -27.78 2.23 -10.64
N LYS A 158 -27.67 2.96 -11.76
CA LYS A 158 -26.42 2.99 -12.55
C LYS A 158 -25.28 3.58 -11.74
N LEU A 159 -24.07 3.12 -11.99
CA LEU A 159 -22.87 3.71 -11.41
C LEU A 159 -22.62 5.08 -12.01
N THR A 160 -22.32 6.04 -11.15
CA THR A 160 -22.00 7.44 -11.46
C THR A 160 -20.85 7.90 -10.58
N GLU A 161 -20.29 9.07 -10.84
CA GLU A 161 -19.25 9.70 -10.02
C GLU A 161 -19.67 9.87 -8.55
N SER A 162 -20.94 10.05 -8.27
CA SER A 162 -21.44 10.26 -6.91
C SER A 162 -21.67 8.98 -6.10
N ASN A 163 -21.76 7.80 -6.73
CA ASN A 163 -22.13 6.58 -6.03
C ASN A 163 -21.16 5.40 -6.20
N PHE A 164 -20.19 5.44 -7.11
CA PHE A 164 -19.31 4.30 -7.39
C PHE A 164 -18.48 3.86 -6.17
N LEU A 165 -18.07 4.80 -5.29
CA LEU A 165 -17.36 4.49 -4.06
C LEU A 165 -18.21 3.68 -3.07
N ASN A 166 -19.54 3.78 -3.15
CA ASN A 166 -20.44 3.00 -2.31
C ASN A 166 -20.36 1.49 -2.59
N LEU A 167 -19.68 1.06 -3.66
CA LEU A 167 -19.31 -0.35 -3.86
C LEU A 167 -18.41 -0.89 -2.73
N TYR A 168 -17.69 -0.04 -2.02
CA TYR A 168 -16.88 -0.42 -0.86
C TYR A 168 -17.53 -0.12 0.49
N LEU A 169 -18.69 0.56 0.49
CA LEU A 169 -19.28 1.09 1.71
C LEU A 169 -20.62 0.41 2.06
N GLY A 170 -20.95 0.46 3.33
CA GLY A 170 -22.21 -0.05 3.87
C GLY A 170 -22.18 -1.53 4.25
N PRO A 171 -23.22 -1.97 5.00
CA PRO A 171 -23.26 -3.33 5.52
C PRO A 171 -23.69 -4.36 4.46
N THR A 172 -24.54 -3.97 3.51
CA THR A 172 -25.07 -4.84 2.44
C THR A 172 -25.26 -4.04 1.17
N ILE A 173 -24.87 -4.63 0.03
CA ILE A 173 -25.05 -4.06 -1.30
C ILE A 173 -25.63 -5.10 -2.25
N ASN A 174 -26.35 -4.63 -3.27
CA ASN A 174 -26.80 -5.43 -4.40
C ASN A 174 -26.19 -4.88 -5.68
N VAL A 175 -25.39 -5.68 -6.39
CA VAL A 175 -24.70 -5.24 -7.61
C VAL A 175 -25.28 -5.94 -8.83
N GLY A 176 -25.53 -5.16 -9.89
CA GLY A 176 -25.97 -5.70 -11.18
C GLY A 176 -24.79 -5.92 -12.10
N LEU A 177 -24.65 -7.15 -12.59
CA LEU A 177 -23.54 -7.55 -13.44
C LEU A 177 -23.78 -7.24 -14.91
N GLY A 178 -22.70 -6.99 -15.63
CA GLY A 178 -22.68 -6.74 -17.06
C GLY A 178 -21.77 -7.66 -17.82
N PHE A 179 -21.83 -7.58 -19.13
CA PHE A 179 -20.94 -8.28 -20.07
C PHE A 179 -20.69 -7.43 -21.31
N VAL A 180 -19.60 -7.68 -21.99
CA VAL A 180 -19.30 -7.05 -23.28
C VAL A 180 -19.95 -7.90 -24.39
N ASN A 181 -20.88 -7.31 -25.15
CA ASN A 181 -21.55 -8.00 -26.24
C ASN A 181 -20.65 -8.13 -27.49
N SER A 182 -21.13 -8.83 -28.52
CA SER A 182 -20.38 -9.05 -29.77
C SER A 182 -20.07 -7.77 -30.56
N ALA A 183 -20.76 -6.66 -30.27
CA ALA A 183 -20.49 -5.36 -30.85
C ALA A 183 -19.50 -4.53 -30.02
N GLY A 184 -18.96 -5.07 -28.93
CA GLY A 184 -18.05 -4.39 -28.00
C GLY A 184 -18.76 -3.45 -27.04
N ALA A 185 -20.09 -3.49 -26.94
CA ALA A 185 -20.86 -2.68 -25.99
C ALA A 185 -21.06 -3.44 -24.68
N LEU A 186 -21.04 -2.70 -23.57
CA LEU A 186 -21.28 -3.24 -22.24
C LEU A 186 -22.79 -3.20 -21.92
N GLU A 187 -23.37 -4.35 -21.61
CA GLU A 187 -24.79 -4.54 -21.34
C GLU A 187 -25.03 -5.25 -20.01
N LEU A 188 -26.20 -5.03 -19.40
CA LEU A 188 -26.61 -5.76 -18.20
C LEU A 188 -26.84 -7.24 -18.51
N LEU A 189 -26.24 -8.11 -17.69
CA LEU A 189 -26.39 -9.57 -17.79
C LEU A 189 -27.76 -10.06 -17.29
N GLY A 190 -28.55 -9.21 -16.65
CA GLY A 190 -29.80 -9.61 -15.98
C GLY A 190 -29.60 -10.39 -14.68
N ARG A 191 -28.36 -10.47 -14.19
CA ARG A 191 -27.98 -11.10 -12.92
C ARG A 191 -27.61 -10.03 -11.92
N THR A 192 -28.18 -10.11 -10.72
CA THR A 192 -27.79 -9.31 -9.56
C THR A 192 -27.19 -10.21 -8.49
N VAL A 193 -26.33 -9.62 -7.67
CA VAL A 193 -25.61 -10.31 -6.61
C VAL A 193 -25.70 -9.47 -5.34
N GLU A 194 -26.26 -10.06 -4.29
CA GLU A 194 -26.30 -9.43 -2.96
C GLU A 194 -25.10 -9.90 -2.12
N MET A 195 -24.46 -8.96 -1.44
CA MET A 195 -23.32 -9.24 -0.56
C MET A 195 -23.45 -8.46 0.73
N THR A 196 -23.14 -9.13 1.85
CA THR A 196 -23.04 -8.50 3.18
C THR A 196 -21.57 -8.46 3.58
N ALA A 197 -21.08 -7.27 3.95
CA ALA A 197 -19.72 -7.05 4.39
C ALA A 197 -19.42 -7.82 5.68
N VAL A 198 -18.22 -8.35 5.78
CA VAL A 198 -17.73 -9.06 6.98
C VAL A 198 -16.35 -8.53 7.38
N LYS A 199 -16.06 -8.53 8.67
CA LYS A 199 -14.69 -8.28 9.14
C LYS A 199 -13.84 -9.52 8.84
N MET A 200 -12.80 -9.36 8.03
CA MET A 200 -11.91 -10.46 7.62
C MET A 200 -10.47 -9.99 7.43
N TYR A 201 -9.54 -10.92 7.55
CA TYR A 201 -8.16 -10.72 7.07
C TYR A 201 -8.13 -10.93 5.55
N GLU A 202 -7.62 -9.94 4.84
CA GLU A 202 -7.44 -9.97 3.40
C GLU A 202 -6.04 -10.52 3.10
N ASP A 203 -5.93 -11.87 3.02
CA ASP A 203 -4.64 -12.53 2.77
C ASP A 203 -4.00 -12.00 1.48
N PRO A 204 -2.85 -11.31 1.57
CA PRO A 204 -2.24 -10.70 0.40
C PRO A 204 -1.62 -11.70 -0.57
N VAL A 205 -1.39 -12.94 -0.16
CA VAL A 205 -1.00 -14.05 -1.05
C VAL A 205 -2.26 -14.61 -1.70
N VAL A 206 -2.77 -13.89 -2.69
CA VAL A 206 -4.06 -14.20 -3.34
C VAL A 206 -3.94 -15.40 -4.26
N ASP A 207 -2.83 -15.49 -5.01
CA ASP A 207 -2.58 -16.60 -5.94
C ASP A 207 -1.09 -16.89 -6.10
N TYR A 208 -0.75 -18.17 -6.26
CA TYR A 208 0.60 -18.61 -6.60
C TYR A 208 0.57 -19.97 -7.31
N SER A 209 1.49 -20.15 -8.23
CA SER A 209 1.57 -21.38 -9.03
C SER A 209 2.95 -21.60 -9.62
N VAL A 210 3.17 -22.73 -10.24
CA VAL A 210 4.35 -23.01 -11.07
C VAL A 210 3.93 -23.22 -12.51
N ILE A 211 4.42 -22.36 -13.39
CA ILE A 211 4.21 -22.44 -14.84
C ILE A 211 5.37 -23.25 -15.43
N SER A 212 5.02 -24.35 -16.08
CA SER A 212 5.99 -25.21 -16.79
C SER A 212 5.92 -24.97 -18.29
N THR A 213 7.02 -24.48 -18.87
CA THR A 213 7.11 -24.21 -20.31
C THR A 213 8.56 -24.34 -20.76
N ASP A 214 8.78 -24.89 -21.96
CA ASP A 214 10.12 -25.05 -22.59
C ASP A 214 11.19 -25.66 -21.67
N GLY A 215 10.78 -26.63 -20.84
CA GLY A 215 11.68 -27.32 -19.90
C GLY A 215 12.07 -26.49 -18.68
N LYS A 216 11.50 -25.29 -18.51
CA LYS A 216 11.68 -24.44 -17.34
C LYS A 216 10.49 -24.54 -16.40
N LYS A 217 10.74 -24.35 -15.10
CA LYS A 217 9.73 -24.16 -14.07
C LYS A 217 9.83 -22.75 -13.53
N ILE A 218 8.75 -22.00 -13.67
CA ILE A 218 8.67 -20.57 -13.37
C ILE A 218 7.68 -20.40 -12.24
N GLY A 219 8.14 -19.86 -11.10
CA GLY A 219 7.24 -19.49 -10.00
C GLY A 219 6.43 -18.25 -10.39
N TYR A 220 5.15 -18.25 -10.11
CA TYR A 220 4.27 -17.10 -10.19
C TYR A 220 3.72 -16.81 -8.80
N LEU A 221 3.78 -15.56 -8.36
CA LEU A 221 3.19 -15.08 -7.11
C LEU A 221 2.46 -13.78 -7.36
N PHE A 222 1.14 -13.76 -7.18
CA PHE A 222 0.35 -12.54 -7.09
C PHE A 222 0.26 -12.13 -5.61
N TYR A 223 0.85 -10.97 -5.30
CA TYR A 223 0.95 -10.44 -3.94
C TYR A 223 0.28 -9.07 -3.85
N ALA A 224 -0.87 -9.01 -3.17
CA ALA A 224 -1.79 -7.87 -3.20
C ALA A 224 -1.51 -6.77 -2.16
N GLY A 225 -0.65 -7.01 -1.17
CA GLY A 225 -0.32 -6.05 -0.12
C GLY A 225 0.82 -6.52 0.77
N PHE A 226 1.52 -5.60 1.40
CA PHE A 226 2.63 -5.91 2.31
C PHE A 226 2.13 -5.89 3.75
N TYR A 227 1.80 -7.05 4.31
CA TYR A 227 1.37 -7.21 5.70
C TYR A 227 2.30 -8.15 6.45
N SER A 228 2.75 -7.77 7.66
CA SER A 228 3.66 -8.59 8.48
C SER A 228 3.07 -9.98 8.78
N ASP A 229 1.75 -10.09 8.93
CA ASP A 229 1.06 -11.36 9.18
C ASP A 229 1.16 -12.34 8.00
N SER A 230 1.53 -11.87 6.80
CA SER A 230 1.77 -12.72 5.63
C SER A 230 3.12 -13.43 5.62
N HIS A 231 4.04 -13.12 6.53
CA HIS A 231 5.40 -13.64 6.52
C HIS A 231 5.44 -15.19 6.55
N SER A 232 4.61 -15.84 7.39
CA SER A 232 4.53 -17.30 7.43
C SER A 232 4.06 -17.87 6.10
N LYS A 233 3.04 -17.25 5.48
CA LYS A 233 2.50 -17.70 4.20
C LYS A 233 3.51 -17.52 3.07
N LEU A 234 4.27 -16.42 3.06
CA LEU A 234 5.36 -16.23 2.11
C LEU A 234 6.43 -17.32 2.27
N ALA A 235 6.81 -17.67 3.49
CA ALA A 235 7.76 -18.77 3.74
C ALA A 235 7.26 -20.11 3.18
N ASP A 236 5.96 -20.41 3.32
CA ASP A 236 5.35 -21.62 2.75
C ASP A 236 5.40 -21.61 1.21
N VAL A 237 5.05 -20.46 0.58
CA VAL A 237 5.09 -20.31 -0.88
C VAL A 237 6.50 -20.50 -1.42
N PHE A 238 7.50 -19.87 -0.82
CA PHE A 238 8.88 -20.00 -1.28
C PHE A 238 9.47 -21.38 -0.99
N SER A 239 9.03 -22.07 0.09
CA SER A 239 9.36 -23.48 0.33
C SER A 239 8.76 -24.39 -0.74
N TYR A 240 7.51 -24.12 -1.17
CA TYR A 240 6.88 -24.81 -2.29
C TYR A 240 7.68 -24.57 -3.59
N PHE A 241 8.04 -23.34 -3.90
CA PHE A 241 8.85 -23.00 -5.08
C PHE A 241 10.23 -23.68 -5.07
N GLN A 242 10.87 -23.77 -3.91
CA GLN A 242 12.13 -24.52 -3.76
C GLN A 242 11.91 -26.01 -4.02
N GLY A 243 10.84 -26.62 -3.47
CA GLY A 243 10.48 -28.03 -3.71
C GLY A 243 10.21 -28.32 -5.18
N GLU A 244 9.59 -27.39 -5.89
CA GLU A 244 9.36 -27.47 -7.33
C GLU A 244 10.61 -27.17 -8.16
N GLN A 245 11.68 -26.64 -7.56
CA GLN A 245 12.94 -26.29 -8.23
C GLN A 245 12.73 -25.25 -9.34
N ILE A 246 12.01 -24.17 -9.03
CA ILE A 246 11.83 -23.09 -10.02
C ILE A 246 13.17 -22.45 -10.38
N THR A 247 13.30 -22.00 -11.62
CA THR A 247 14.50 -21.34 -12.15
C THR A 247 14.32 -19.83 -12.29
N ASP A 248 13.09 -19.36 -12.39
CA ASP A 248 12.70 -17.97 -12.60
C ASP A 248 11.48 -17.65 -11.75
N LEU A 249 11.27 -16.37 -11.45
CA LEU A 249 10.14 -15.87 -10.65
C LEU A 249 9.45 -14.71 -11.39
N ILE A 250 8.13 -14.80 -11.51
CA ILE A 250 7.24 -13.70 -11.87
C ILE A 250 6.55 -13.26 -10.58
N LEU A 251 6.87 -12.05 -10.12
CA LEU A 251 6.25 -11.42 -8.96
C LEU A 251 5.23 -10.39 -9.46
N ASP A 252 3.97 -10.68 -9.26
CA ASP A 252 2.87 -9.84 -9.72
C ASP A 252 2.44 -8.86 -8.64
N LEU A 253 2.81 -7.60 -8.82
CA LEU A 253 2.49 -6.48 -7.95
C LEU A 253 1.54 -5.47 -8.62
N ARG A 254 0.83 -5.85 -9.71
CA ARG A 254 0.05 -4.92 -10.53
C ARG A 254 -1.04 -4.16 -9.77
N TYR A 255 -1.55 -4.69 -8.66
CA TYR A 255 -2.58 -4.06 -7.82
C TYR A 255 -2.14 -3.85 -6.37
N ASN A 256 -0.84 -3.91 -6.10
CA ASN A 256 -0.28 -3.81 -4.76
C ASN A 256 0.12 -2.37 -4.43
N SER A 257 -0.66 -1.70 -3.60
CA SER A 257 -0.43 -0.32 -3.19
C SER A 257 0.60 -0.13 -2.06
N GLY A 258 1.22 -1.23 -1.58
CA GLY A 258 2.23 -1.16 -0.53
C GLY A 258 1.80 -1.81 0.78
N GLY A 259 2.23 -1.24 1.91
CA GLY A 259 1.96 -1.72 3.27
C GLY A 259 3.13 -1.57 4.23
N ASP A 260 3.37 -2.56 5.10
CA ASP A 260 4.40 -2.53 6.12
C ASP A 260 5.83 -2.45 5.54
N ALA A 261 6.60 -1.49 6.03
CA ALA A 261 7.99 -1.22 5.62
C ALA A 261 8.98 -2.37 5.93
N LYS A 262 8.63 -3.26 6.87
CA LYS A 262 9.47 -4.40 7.26
C LYS A 262 9.35 -5.57 6.29
N THR A 263 8.28 -5.63 5.52
CA THR A 263 7.96 -6.77 4.65
C THR A 263 8.73 -6.79 3.31
N PRO A 264 9.04 -5.66 2.62
CA PRO A 264 9.83 -5.69 1.39
C PRO A 264 11.21 -6.35 1.52
N PRO A 265 12.07 -6.03 2.51
CA PRO A 265 13.36 -6.71 2.68
C PRO A 265 13.19 -8.18 3.07
N TYR A 266 12.13 -8.53 3.81
CA TYR A 266 11.82 -9.92 4.15
C TYR A 266 11.48 -10.72 2.88
N LEU A 267 10.53 -10.24 2.06
CA LEU A 267 10.15 -10.87 0.79
C LEU A 267 11.35 -10.99 -0.17
N ALA A 268 12.12 -9.91 -0.32
CA ALA A 268 13.31 -9.92 -1.17
C ALA A 268 14.33 -11.00 -0.78
N SER A 269 14.43 -11.29 0.51
CA SER A 269 15.41 -12.27 1.02
C SER A 269 15.14 -13.69 0.55
N PHE A 270 13.91 -14.04 0.18
CA PHE A 270 13.58 -15.37 -0.35
C PHE A 270 14.18 -15.64 -1.74
N PHE A 271 14.44 -14.62 -2.54
CA PHE A 271 14.87 -14.82 -3.92
C PHE A 271 16.15 -14.06 -4.31
N ALA A 272 16.57 -13.06 -3.55
CA ALA A 272 17.81 -12.32 -3.81
C ALA A 272 19.05 -13.21 -3.77
N PRO A 273 20.19 -12.78 -4.36
CA PRO A 273 21.42 -13.56 -4.34
C PRO A 273 21.86 -13.96 -2.93
N HIS A 274 22.26 -15.22 -2.76
CA HIS A 274 22.56 -15.81 -1.46
C HIS A 274 23.61 -15.01 -0.65
N ASN A 275 24.65 -14.51 -1.32
CA ASN A 275 25.68 -13.71 -0.66
C ASN A 275 25.15 -12.38 -0.14
N VAL A 276 24.18 -11.76 -0.82
CA VAL A 276 23.54 -10.49 -0.41
C VAL A 276 22.74 -10.72 0.87
N VAL A 277 21.93 -11.77 0.91
CA VAL A 277 21.10 -12.13 2.05
C VAL A 277 21.96 -12.55 3.24
N LYS A 278 22.92 -13.48 3.02
CA LYS A 278 23.81 -14.00 4.08
C LYS A 278 24.63 -12.89 4.75
N ASN A 279 25.10 -11.92 3.97
CA ASN A 279 25.89 -10.82 4.48
C ASN A 279 25.06 -9.72 5.13
N LYS A 280 23.73 -9.89 5.21
CA LYS A 280 22.83 -8.88 5.75
C LYS A 280 23.08 -7.51 5.09
N SER A 281 23.16 -7.50 3.75
CA SER A 281 23.42 -6.27 2.99
C SER A 281 22.32 -5.23 3.25
N VAL A 282 22.66 -3.94 3.11
CA VAL A 282 21.70 -2.85 3.23
C VAL A 282 20.66 -2.99 2.12
N PHE A 283 19.39 -2.97 2.48
CA PHE A 283 18.28 -2.99 1.53
C PHE A 283 17.91 -1.59 1.07
N LEU A 284 17.59 -0.72 2.04
CA LEU A 284 17.30 0.71 1.83
C LEU A 284 17.84 1.52 3.01
N THR A 285 18.08 2.80 2.78
CA THR A 285 18.42 3.80 3.81
C THR A 285 17.26 4.80 3.93
N GLU A 286 16.81 5.06 5.15
CA GLU A 286 15.81 6.07 5.45
C GLU A 286 16.47 7.46 5.55
N THR A 287 15.88 8.46 4.90
CA THR A 287 16.29 9.87 5.03
C THR A 287 15.13 10.66 5.59
N TRP A 288 15.26 11.08 6.83
CA TRP A 288 14.28 11.85 7.59
C TRP A 288 14.50 13.37 7.42
N ASN A 289 13.69 14.19 8.06
CA ASN A 289 13.96 15.62 8.12
C ASN A 289 15.29 15.93 8.85
N ASP A 290 15.82 17.15 8.71
CA ASP A 290 17.15 17.51 9.23
C ASP A 290 17.23 17.41 10.77
N LEU A 291 16.11 17.64 11.48
CA LEU A 291 16.06 17.53 12.93
C LEU A 291 16.34 16.07 13.35
N TYR A 292 15.59 15.12 12.79
CA TYR A 292 15.75 13.71 13.11
C TYR A 292 17.08 13.12 12.59
N MET A 293 17.53 13.50 11.38
CA MET A 293 18.84 13.04 10.88
C MET A 293 19.99 13.53 11.79
N SER A 294 19.91 14.75 12.30
CA SER A 294 20.90 15.28 13.25
C SER A 294 20.85 14.53 14.59
N TYR A 295 19.67 14.24 15.08
CA TYR A 295 19.46 13.49 16.31
C TYR A 295 19.97 12.05 16.16
N PHE A 296 19.55 11.31 15.15
CA PHE A 296 19.98 9.94 14.88
C PHE A 296 21.51 9.83 14.76
N LYS A 297 22.13 10.78 14.05
CA LYS A 297 23.59 10.85 13.98
C LYS A 297 24.22 11.04 15.36
N SER A 298 23.63 11.84 16.24
CA SER A 298 24.16 12.14 17.58
C SER A 298 24.15 10.93 18.51
N ILE A 299 23.16 10.03 18.35
CA ILE A 299 23.01 8.82 19.17
C ILE A 299 23.52 7.55 18.48
N GLY A 300 23.97 7.65 17.23
CA GLY A 300 24.44 6.49 16.44
C GLY A 300 23.32 5.54 16.00
N GLU A 301 22.11 6.08 15.78
CA GLU A 301 20.98 5.29 15.29
C GLU A 301 21.21 4.82 13.86
N ASP A 302 20.87 3.56 13.60
CA ASP A 302 20.98 2.95 12.28
C ASP A 302 19.68 3.15 11.50
N VAL A 303 19.72 3.96 10.47
CA VAL A 303 18.60 4.29 9.59
C VAL A 303 18.48 3.36 8.38
N ASN A 304 19.19 2.24 8.38
CA ASN A 304 19.16 1.26 7.30
C ASN A 304 18.17 0.12 7.59
N SER A 305 17.52 -0.35 6.55
CA SER A 305 16.88 -1.67 6.52
C SER A 305 17.82 -2.67 5.83
N TYR A 306 17.65 -3.96 6.13
CA TYR A 306 18.58 -5.01 5.73
C TYR A 306 17.84 -6.23 5.20
N PHE A 307 18.48 -6.98 4.29
CA PHE A 307 18.05 -8.33 3.99
C PHE A 307 18.07 -9.22 5.23
N HIS A 308 17.17 -10.20 5.28
CA HIS A 308 16.98 -11.11 6.42
C HIS A 308 17.75 -12.42 6.22
N PRO A 309 18.88 -12.63 6.92
CA PRO A 309 19.69 -13.84 6.74
C PRO A 309 19.04 -15.10 7.35
N ASP A 310 18.10 -14.93 8.28
CA ASP A 310 17.48 -16.02 9.05
C ASP A 310 16.18 -16.55 8.41
N ILE A 311 15.98 -16.31 7.10
CA ILE A 311 14.84 -16.87 6.39
C ILE A 311 14.98 -18.38 6.19
N PRO A 312 13.85 -19.14 6.16
CA PRO A 312 13.91 -20.60 6.04
C PRO A 312 14.36 -21.08 4.66
N VAL A 313 14.18 -20.28 3.62
CA VAL A 313 14.46 -20.61 2.21
C VAL A 313 15.03 -19.43 1.48
N ASN A 314 16.03 -19.65 0.62
CA ASN A 314 16.51 -18.68 -0.34
C ASN A 314 16.73 -19.35 -1.70
N LEU A 315 16.01 -18.88 -2.72
CA LEU A 315 16.05 -19.43 -4.09
C LEU A 315 17.31 -19.00 -4.87
N ASN A 316 18.01 -17.97 -4.40
CA ASN A 316 19.27 -17.48 -5.00
C ASN A 316 19.11 -17.19 -6.51
N LEU A 317 18.10 -16.43 -6.87
CA LEU A 317 17.82 -16.10 -8.26
C LEU A 317 18.76 -15.00 -8.77
N LYS A 318 19.05 -15.02 -10.06
CA LYS A 318 19.83 -13.95 -10.72
C LYS A 318 18.94 -12.81 -11.21
N ARG A 319 17.66 -13.09 -11.43
CA ARG A 319 16.69 -12.20 -12.03
C ARG A 319 15.30 -12.44 -11.43
N VAL A 320 14.50 -11.38 -11.37
CA VAL A 320 13.07 -11.43 -11.07
C VAL A 320 12.32 -10.61 -12.12
N TYR A 321 11.15 -11.08 -12.52
CA TYR A 321 10.21 -10.37 -13.38
C TYR A 321 9.11 -9.80 -12.53
N VAL A 322 8.92 -8.47 -12.54
CA VAL A 322 7.93 -7.79 -11.71
C VAL A 322 6.87 -7.18 -12.61
N LEU A 323 5.61 -7.57 -12.38
CA LEU A 323 4.47 -6.99 -13.10
C LEU A 323 4.00 -5.76 -12.34
N THR A 324 3.89 -4.61 -13.05
CA THR A 324 3.57 -3.31 -12.45
C THR A 324 2.46 -2.59 -13.21
N THR A 325 1.68 -1.80 -12.48
CA THR A 325 0.72 -0.82 -13.03
C THR A 325 0.80 0.48 -12.25
N GLY A 326 0.02 1.49 -12.61
CA GLY A 326 -0.09 2.72 -11.81
C GLY A 326 -0.60 2.52 -10.38
N SER A 327 -1.14 1.32 -10.05
CA SER A 327 -1.52 0.96 -8.68
C SER A 327 -0.39 0.30 -7.88
N THR A 328 0.75 0.00 -8.51
CA THR A 328 1.94 -0.51 -7.83
C THR A 328 2.63 0.64 -7.09
N ALA A 329 2.58 0.65 -5.76
CA ALA A 329 3.01 1.82 -4.99
C ALA A 329 3.86 1.48 -3.76
N SER A 330 4.64 2.46 -3.31
CA SER A 330 5.24 2.53 -1.98
C SER A 330 6.10 1.30 -1.60
N ALA A 331 5.64 0.40 -0.72
CA ALA A 331 6.40 -0.82 -0.35
C ALA A 331 6.72 -1.72 -1.55
N SER A 332 5.86 -1.74 -2.59
CA SER A 332 6.14 -2.39 -3.87
C SER A 332 7.31 -1.70 -4.60
N GLU A 333 7.30 -0.38 -4.63
CA GLU A 333 8.37 0.42 -5.24
C GLU A 333 9.67 0.35 -4.42
N ALA A 334 9.55 0.30 -3.09
CA ALA A 334 10.65 0.04 -2.17
C ALA A 334 11.28 -1.33 -2.43
N LEU A 335 10.48 -2.38 -2.67
CA LEU A 335 10.97 -3.70 -3.06
C LEU A 335 11.78 -3.62 -4.36
N ILE A 336 11.20 -3.05 -5.42
CA ILE A 336 11.86 -2.90 -6.73
C ILE A 336 13.16 -2.11 -6.58
N SER A 337 13.12 -0.95 -5.91
CA SER A 337 14.28 -0.09 -5.69
C SER A 337 15.38 -0.79 -4.88
N GLY A 338 15.00 -1.46 -3.78
CA GLY A 338 15.94 -2.10 -2.86
C GLY A 338 16.68 -3.30 -3.43
N ILE A 339 16.06 -4.07 -4.33
CA ILE A 339 16.69 -5.23 -4.97
C ILE A 339 17.49 -4.89 -6.23
N THR A 340 17.17 -3.79 -6.92
CA THR A 340 17.81 -3.38 -8.18
C THR A 340 19.36 -3.32 -8.10
N PRO A 341 20.00 -2.87 -6.99
CA PRO A 341 21.45 -2.88 -6.89
C PRO A 341 22.10 -4.27 -6.87
N TYR A 342 21.33 -5.33 -6.65
CA TYR A 342 21.87 -6.65 -6.31
C TYR A 342 21.54 -7.73 -7.35
N MET A 343 20.51 -7.54 -8.18
CA MET A 343 20.09 -8.51 -9.18
C MET A 343 19.36 -7.84 -10.35
N ASP A 344 19.18 -8.56 -11.44
CA ASP A 344 18.38 -8.08 -12.57
C ASP A 344 16.90 -8.02 -12.17
N VAL A 345 16.29 -6.85 -12.30
CA VAL A 345 14.85 -6.63 -12.06
C VAL A 345 14.21 -6.20 -13.37
N VAL A 346 13.48 -7.11 -14.00
CA VAL A 346 12.79 -6.84 -15.27
C VAL A 346 11.35 -6.44 -14.97
N LYS A 347 11.03 -5.16 -15.19
CA LYS A 347 9.70 -4.58 -14.95
C LYS A 347 8.85 -4.66 -16.22
N ILE A 348 7.65 -5.22 -16.10
CA ILE A 348 6.71 -5.41 -17.21
C ILE A 348 5.37 -4.79 -16.83
N GLY A 349 4.80 -3.98 -17.71
CA GLY A 349 3.49 -3.38 -17.52
C GLY A 349 3.49 -1.88 -17.69
N LYS A 350 3.08 -1.13 -16.68
CA LYS A 350 3.02 0.34 -16.69
C LYS A 350 3.92 0.93 -15.61
N THR A 351 4.21 2.22 -15.76
CA THR A 351 4.89 3.03 -14.73
C THR A 351 4.14 2.91 -13.41
N SER A 352 4.89 2.71 -12.32
CA SER A 352 4.34 2.61 -10.97
C SER A 352 3.81 3.96 -10.47
N TYR A 353 3.25 3.99 -9.28
CA TYR A 353 2.56 5.15 -8.72
C TYR A 353 3.47 6.35 -8.43
N GLY A 354 4.67 6.12 -7.87
CA GLY A 354 5.61 7.19 -7.53
C GLY A 354 5.65 7.59 -6.05
N LYS A 355 5.22 6.73 -5.13
CA LYS A 355 5.34 6.99 -3.69
C LYS A 355 6.71 6.57 -3.15
N TYR A 356 7.64 7.49 -3.13
CA TYR A 356 9.05 7.30 -2.72
C TYR A 356 9.31 7.55 -1.23
N CYS A 357 8.27 7.73 -0.42
CA CYS A 357 8.35 8.06 1.00
C CYS A 357 7.58 7.07 1.86
N GLY A 358 7.97 7.00 3.14
CA GLY A 358 7.33 6.20 4.16
C GLY A 358 6.64 7.06 5.21
N ALA A 359 5.55 6.53 5.77
CA ALA A 359 4.78 7.17 6.82
C ALA A 359 4.84 6.38 8.12
N ALA A 360 4.53 7.03 9.22
CA ALA A 360 4.26 6.39 10.50
C ALA A 360 2.79 6.52 10.87
N LEU A 361 2.22 5.49 11.49
CA LEU A 361 0.96 5.58 12.21
C LEU A 361 1.26 5.95 13.65
N ILE A 362 0.77 7.10 14.06
CA ILE A 362 1.06 7.70 15.37
C ILE A 362 -0.27 7.84 16.10
N THR A 363 -0.35 7.27 17.31
CA THR A 363 -1.51 7.41 18.20
C THR A 363 -1.12 8.24 19.42
N PRO A 364 -2.05 9.01 19.99
CA PRO A 364 -1.76 9.82 21.17
C PRO A 364 -1.37 8.96 22.38
N THR A 365 -0.36 9.41 23.11
CA THR A 365 0.04 8.81 24.39
C THR A 365 -0.06 9.83 25.53
N ASP A 366 -0.31 9.32 26.73
CA ASP A 366 -0.25 10.12 27.95
C ASP A 366 1.19 10.40 28.39
N ASN A 367 1.36 11.18 29.47
CA ASN A 367 2.67 11.54 30.02
C ASN A 367 3.52 10.33 30.52
N ASN A 368 2.93 9.14 30.58
CA ASN A 368 3.60 7.89 30.97
C ASN A 368 3.92 7.04 29.74
N GLY A 369 3.64 7.50 28.53
CA GLY A 369 3.81 6.76 27.29
C GLY A 369 2.75 5.64 27.08
N GLN A 370 1.62 5.70 27.80
CA GLN A 370 0.50 4.81 27.60
C GLN A 370 -0.51 5.45 26.64
N ALA A 371 -1.31 4.63 25.95
CA ALA A 371 -2.36 5.14 25.08
C ALA A 371 -3.25 6.14 25.82
N ASP A 372 -3.43 7.32 25.25
CA ASP A 372 -4.26 8.36 25.84
C ASP A 372 -5.73 7.94 25.83
N ARG A 373 -6.38 7.94 27.00
CA ARG A 373 -7.75 7.46 27.16
C ARG A 373 -8.81 8.45 26.69
N GLU A 374 -8.46 9.71 26.56
CA GLU A 374 -9.38 10.78 26.20
C GLU A 374 -9.43 11.02 24.69
N ILE A 375 -8.26 10.93 24.04
CA ILE A 375 -8.11 11.20 22.60
C ILE A 375 -7.49 10.02 21.83
N GLY A 376 -7.42 8.83 22.42
CA GLY A 376 -6.83 7.62 21.80
C GLY A 376 -7.56 7.08 20.57
N ASN A 377 -8.76 7.62 20.28
CA ASN A 377 -9.46 7.37 19.01
C ASN A 377 -8.82 8.10 17.82
N TRP A 378 -7.98 9.12 18.06
CA TRP A 378 -7.28 9.84 17.00
C TRP A 378 -6.02 9.07 16.55
N LEU A 379 -5.71 9.22 15.27
CA LEU A 379 -4.49 8.71 14.66
C LEU A 379 -4.00 9.71 13.61
N LEU A 380 -2.70 9.94 13.60
CA LEU A 380 -1.98 10.69 12.57
C LEU A 380 -1.13 9.70 11.75
N SER A 381 -1.47 9.56 10.47
CA SER A 381 -0.57 8.94 9.49
C SER A 381 0.28 10.04 8.87
N LEU A 382 1.55 10.06 9.18
CA LEU A 382 2.46 11.15 8.84
C LEU A 382 3.63 10.65 7.99
N VAL A 383 3.87 11.25 6.84
CA VAL A 383 5.09 11.01 6.05
C VAL A 383 6.29 11.58 6.81
N ILE A 384 7.24 10.70 7.15
CA ILE A 384 8.36 11.03 8.03
C ILE A 384 9.73 10.81 7.38
N TYR A 385 9.84 9.98 6.34
CA TYR A 385 11.10 9.73 5.65
C TYR A 385 10.90 9.44 4.17
N LYS A 386 11.94 9.61 3.38
CA LYS A 386 12.09 9.04 2.05
C LYS A 386 13.10 7.91 2.09
N PHE A 387 12.93 6.90 1.23
CA PHE A 387 13.87 5.81 1.13
C PHE A 387 14.80 5.95 -0.07
N VAL A 388 16.03 5.50 0.13
CA VAL A 388 17.12 5.59 -0.84
C VAL A 388 17.77 4.22 -0.97
N ASN A 389 17.98 3.71 -2.17
CA ASN A 389 18.72 2.46 -2.34
C ASN A 389 20.24 2.70 -2.30
N THR A 390 21.03 1.63 -2.28
CA THR A 390 22.49 1.71 -2.16
C THR A 390 23.20 2.35 -3.36
N GLN A 391 22.48 2.63 -4.46
CA GLN A 391 22.97 3.37 -5.61
C GLN A 391 22.53 4.85 -5.60
N GLY A 392 21.85 5.29 -4.55
CA GLY A 392 21.35 6.66 -4.40
C GLY A 392 20.04 6.94 -5.13
N PHE A 393 19.34 5.92 -5.64
CA PHE A 393 18.06 6.10 -6.31
C PHE A 393 16.96 6.40 -5.30
N THR A 394 16.28 7.53 -5.51
CA THR A 394 15.20 8.07 -4.66
C THR A 394 14.37 9.10 -5.45
N GLU A 395 13.34 9.67 -4.82
CA GLU A 395 12.53 10.80 -5.36
C GLU A 395 11.88 10.53 -6.74
N PHE A 396 11.52 9.29 -7.00
CA PHE A 396 10.84 8.87 -8.24
C PHE A 396 9.33 9.21 -8.20
N LYS A 397 8.98 10.46 -7.96
CA LYS A 397 7.60 10.96 -7.84
C LYS A 397 6.73 10.68 -9.07
N ASP A 398 7.34 10.49 -10.23
CA ASP A 398 6.65 10.15 -11.48
C ASP A 398 6.59 8.63 -11.71
N GLY A 399 6.92 7.83 -10.68
CA GLY A 399 6.93 6.38 -10.72
C GLY A 399 8.20 5.76 -11.28
N ILE A 400 8.27 4.44 -11.18
CA ILE A 400 9.34 3.61 -11.74
C ILE A 400 8.84 3.08 -13.09
N ALA A 401 9.49 3.48 -14.17
CA ALA A 401 9.11 3.06 -15.52
C ALA A 401 9.35 1.56 -15.74
N PRO A 402 8.49 0.87 -16.50
CA PRO A 402 8.71 -0.53 -16.90
C PRO A 402 9.84 -0.61 -17.95
N ASP A 403 10.53 -1.75 -18.01
CA ASP A 403 11.46 -2.08 -19.08
C ASP A 403 10.72 -2.55 -20.35
N HIS A 404 9.52 -3.12 -20.16
CA HIS A 404 8.63 -3.57 -21.23
C HIS A 404 7.21 -3.07 -20.95
N GLU A 405 6.75 -2.14 -21.77
CA GLU A 405 5.39 -1.61 -21.63
C GLU A 405 4.36 -2.59 -22.16
N VAL A 406 3.41 -2.99 -21.31
CA VAL A 406 2.31 -3.92 -21.61
C VAL A 406 1.04 -3.45 -20.89
N GLU A 407 -0.09 -3.43 -21.59
CA GLU A 407 -1.40 -3.13 -20.99
C GLU A 407 -1.95 -4.33 -20.21
N ASP A 408 -2.67 -4.07 -19.11
CA ASP A 408 -3.40 -5.10 -18.35
C ASP A 408 -4.76 -5.42 -19.01
N ASN A 409 -4.75 -5.72 -20.30
CA ASN A 409 -5.98 -6.03 -21.05
C ASN A 409 -6.62 -7.34 -20.60
N GLY A 410 -5.85 -8.26 -20.00
CA GLY A 410 -6.37 -9.49 -19.44
C GLY A 410 -7.45 -9.32 -18.38
N LEU A 411 -7.50 -8.13 -17.73
CA LEU A 411 -8.55 -7.80 -16.79
C LEU A 411 -9.94 -7.74 -17.46
N LEU A 412 -10.05 -7.00 -18.57
CA LEU A 412 -11.34 -6.81 -19.26
C LEU A 412 -11.86 -8.08 -19.94
N ASP A 413 -10.96 -9.01 -20.23
CA ASP A 413 -11.27 -10.30 -20.85
C ASP A 413 -11.45 -11.41 -19.82
N GLY A 414 -11.35 -11.09 -18.53
CA GLY A 414 -11.52 -12.04 -17.45
C GLY A 414 -10.48 -13.16 -17.43
N ILE A 415 -9.27 -12.90 -17.98
CA ILE A 415 -8.19 -13.90 -17.94
C ILE A 415 -7.77 -14.08 -16.48
N PRO A 416 -7.76 -15.31 -15.95
CA PRO A 416 -7.37 -15.58 -14.58
C PRO A 416 -5.95 -15.08 -14.27
N LEU A 417 -5.70 -14.69 -13.02
CA LEU A 417 -4.33 -14.43 -12.53
C LEU A 417 -3.50 -15.72 -12.70
N GLY A 418 -2.22 -15.58 -13.02
CA GLY A 418 -1.31 -16.71 -13.23
C GLY A 418 -1.46 -17.43 -14.57
N ALA A 419 -2.47 -17.11 -15.37
CA ALA A 419 -2.68 -17.73 -16.67
C ALA A 419 -1.59 -17.31 -17.68
N PRO A 420 -0.98 -18.26 -18.43
CA PRO A 420 0.04 -17.94 -19.43
C PRO A 420 -0.44 -17.01 -20.55
N GLU A 421 -1.75 -16.95 -20.77
CA GLU A 421 -2.42 -16.11 -21.77
C GLU A 421 -2.57 -14.65 -21.34
N ASP A 422 -2.38 -14.33 -20.03
CA ASP A 422 -2.36 -12.94 -19.57
C ASP A 422 -1.23 -12.17 -20.27
N PRO A 423 -1.50 -11.03 -20.91
CA PRO A 423 -0.51 -10.34 -21.74
C PRO A 423 0.80 -9.99 -21.02
N MET A 424 0.73 -9.64 -19.73
CA MET A 424 1.91 -9.31 -18.93
C MET A 424 2.70 -10.57 -18.57
N ILE A 425 2.01 -11.66 -18.24
CA ILE A 425 2.63 -12.98 -17.98
C ILE A 425 3.22 -13.54 -19.26
N ALA A 426 2.50 -13.49 -20.38
CA ALA A 426 2.99 -13.93 -21.69
C ALA A 426 4.29 -13.22 -22.08
N LYS A 427 4.39 -11.89 -21.79
CA LYS A 427 5.62 -11.14 -22.03
C LYS A 427 6.76 -11.59 -21.10
N ALA A 428 6.49 -11.88 -19.85
CA ALA A 428 7.49 -12.44 -18.94
C ALA A 428 7.97 -13.82 -19.44
N LEU A 429 7.06 -14.69 -19.85
CA LEU A 429 7.38 -16.01 -20.40
C LEU A 429 8.23 -15.93 -21.67
N GLU A 430 7.90 -14.98 -22.57
CA GLU A 430 8.70 -14.70 -23.78
C GLU A 430 10.15 -14.32 -23.41
N LEU A 431 10.32 -13.43 -22.44
CA LEU A 431 11.65 -12.99 -22.00
C LEU A 431 12.44 -14.09 -21.28
N ILE A 432 11.75 -14.99 -20.59
CA ILE A 432 12.36 -16.14 -19.89
C ILE A 432 12.79 -17.22 -20.87
N THR A 433 11.94 -17.55 -21.85
CA THR A 433 12.17 -18.70 -22.76
C THR A 433 12.87 -18.29 -24.05
N GLY A 434 12.80 -17.02 -24.45
CA GLY A 434 13.24 -16.54 -25.77
C GLY A 434 12.25 -16.87 -26.89
N ASN A 435 11.11 -17.49 -26.57
CA ASN A 435 10.07 -17.87 -27.53
C ASN A 435 8.87 -16.93 -27.43
N VAL A 436 8.41 -16.41 -28.58
CA VAL A 436 7.21 -15.55 -28.60
C VAL A 436 6.00 -16.36 -28.19
N THR A 437 5.48 -16.08 -27.00
CA THR A 437 4.19 -16.59 -26.55
C THR A 437 3.11 -15.78 -27.28
N LYS A 438 2.30 -16.42 -28.11
CA LYS A 438 1.16 -15.73 -28.73
C LYS A 438 0.11 -15.44 -27.67
N ALA A 439 0.26 -14.29 -27.00
CA ALA A 439 -0.90 -13.71 -26.33
C ALA A 439 -1.95 -13.37 -27.40
N PRO A 440 -3.23 -13.62 -27.16
CA PRO A 440 -4.27 -13.15 -28.07
C PRO A 440 -4.07 -11.64 -28.29
N ALA A 441 -4.18 -11.19 -29.54
CA ALA A 441 -4.20 -9.75 -29.84
C ALA A 441 -5.55 -9.22 -29.31
N MET A 442 -5.55 -8.75 -28.06
CA MET A 442 -6.74 -8.29 -27.38
C MET A 442 -6.71 -6.79 -27.38
N SER A 443 -7.72 -6.20 -27.95
CA SER A 443 -7.97 -4.76 -27.85
C SER A 443 -9.06 -4.54 -26.79
N ALA A 444 -8.84 -3.59 -25.89
CA ALA A 444 -9.90 -3.14 -25.01
C ALA A 444 -11.18 -2.87 -25.84
N PRO A 445 -12.37 -3.25 -25.33
CA PRO A 445 -13.61 -3.00 -26.04
C PRO A 445 -13.71 -1.53 -26.45
N ALA A 446 -14.03 -1.27 -27.71
CA ALA A 446 -14.15 0.10 -28.21
C ALA A 446 -15.20 0.86 -27.39
N GLY A 447 -14.84 2.01 -26.83
CA GLY A 447 -15.77 2.86 -26.08
C GLY A 447 -15.71 2.72 -24.55
N LEU A 448 -14.80 1.89 -24.00
CA LEU A 448 -14.53 1.81 -22.58
C LEU A 448 -13.17 2.41 -22.25
N GLU A 449 -13.11 3.18 -21.19
CA GLU A 449 -11.88 3.74 -20.63
C GLU A 449 -11.76 3.29 -19.17
N VAL A 450 -10.76 2.50 -18.84
CA VAL A 450 -10.38 2.21 -17.45
C VAL A 450 -9.61 3.42 -16.92
N ILE A 451 -10.04 3.97 -15.80
CA ILE A 451 -9.43 5.14 -15.18
C ILE A 451 -8.40 4.62 -14.17
N PRO A 452 -7.11 4.79 -14.43
CA PRO A 452 -6.07 4.39 -13.48
C PRO A 452 -6.24 5.15 -12.15
N ASN A 453 -6.07 4.44 -11.05
CA ASN A 453 -6.03 5.03 -9.69
C ASN A 453 -7.28 5.85 -9.28
N MET A 454 -8.43 5.58 -9.89
CA MET A 454 -9.67 6.30 -9.58
C MET A 454 -10.14 6.10 -8.14
N VAL A 455 -9.75 5.00 -7.52
CA VAL A 455 -9.91 4.75 -6.09
C VAL A 455 -8.56 4.40 -5.52
N GLU A 456 -7.87 5.42 -5.04
CA GLU A 456 -6.99 5.18 -3.91
C GLU A 456 -7.91 4.69 -2.80
N ARG A 457 -7.78 3.42 -2.40
CA ARG A 457 -8.40 2.99 -1.14
C ARG A 457 -7.84 3.95 -0.09
N PRO A 458 -8.67 4.85 0.47
CA PRO A 458 -8.19 5.82 1.43
C PRO A 458 -7.64 5.03 2.58
N MET A 459 -6.45 4.92 2.95
CA MET A 459 -5.84 4.19 4.05
C MET A 459 -5.02 2.93 3.73
N ARG A 460 -4.93 2.45 2.47
CA ARG A 460 -4.09 1.28 2.19
C ARG A 460 -2.81 1.59 1.43
N GLY A 461 -2.53 2.81 1.18
CA GLY A 461 -1.42 3.17 0.34
C GLY A 461 -0.20 3.66 1.11
N GLY A 462 0.75 2.79 1.39
CA GLY A 462 2.02 3.31 1.74
C GLY A 462 2.93 2.40 2.52
N MET A 463 4.23 2.60 2.40
CA MET A 463 5.21 2.04 3.31
C MET A 463 5.02 2.70 4.67
N ILE A 464 4.49 1.94 5.63
CA ILE A 464 4.12 2.40 6.96
C ILE A 464 5.01 1.72 7.99
N LYS A 465 5.44 2.47 8.97
CA LYS A 465 6.18 2.01 10.14
C LYS A 465 5.33 2.27 11.37
N LEU A 466 5.10 1.24 12.18
CA LEU A 466 4.58 1.47 13.52
C LEU A 466 5.70 2.06 14.38
N LEU A 467 5.45 3.19 14.98
CA LEU A 467 6.30 3.77 16.02
C LEU A 467 5.88 3.11 17.33
N GLU A 468 6.70 2.17 17.84
CA GLU A 468 6.54 1.49 19.13
C GLU A 468 7.23 2.27 20.27
#